data_2111311005f2d0a46cad634bf8eac37d
#
_entry.id   2111311005f2d0a46cad634bf8eac37d
#
_cell.length_a   1.000
_cell.length_b   1.000
_cell.length_c   1.000
_cell.angle_alpha   90.00
_cell.angle_beta   90.00
_cell.angle_gamma   90.00
#
_symmetry.space_group_name_H-M   'P 1'
#
loop_
_entity.id
_entity.type
_entity.pdbx_description
1 polymer ?
#
loop_
_entity_poly.entity_id
_entity_poly.type
_entity_poly.pdbx_seq_one_letter_code
_entity_poly.pdbx_strand_id
1 'polypeptide(L)'
;MPRPTSALGDRLAGVLALDPEAPAIEFQETWRTWGQLAATAAEVRSHLPEPGVRVGVLLRNHPAHIGILAGLLLAGACAVTVNPGLGEDRVLADIADLGVPILAGSPDDLARFAPPDSGAQLLAVTDLGEPVTAARSPQPASPAAPAAPAVAVEMLTSGTTGPPKRVPLGYEMLSRVLMGAKYYEGNAKPTLRLRSGVAVVNAPLVHLGGLFRVLQCLSDGRPCCLLARFTVDDWADAVRRHRPRTASLVPAALRMVLDADLDPADLSSIQSVVSGTSPLAPEVAEAFQAKYGIPVLVTYAATEFGGGVAGWNLADHRRFWAAKRGSVGRAHPGCELRVVDAGSGEPLPPDGEGLLEVKADQFEDDGWVRTTDVARIDADGFAWIVGRADQVIIRGGFKVHPDPVRVALERDPRVLAAAVVGRDDPRLGQVPVAVVELRAGAGPVTADELRGGASARLARYELPTEILVLDTLPRTPSGKVDLGAVRALFAAP
;
A
#
# COMPACT_ATOMS: atom_id res chain seq x y z
N MET A 1 18.72 -8.74 -31.61
CA MET A 1 19.36 -7.72 -30.76
C MET A 1 19.04 -8.04 -29.32
N PRO A 2 19.96 -7.92 -28.36
CA PRO A 2 19.60 -8.01 -26.95
C PRO A 2 18.55 -6.93 -26.67
N ARG A 3 17.44 -7.31 -25.99
CA ARG A 3 16.39 -6.36 -25.59
C ARG A 3 17.01 -5.36 -24.60
N PRO A 4 16.70 -4.07 -24.65
CA PRO A 4 17.17 -3.11 -23.65
C PRO A 4 16.68 -3.59 -22.28
N THR A 5 17.60 -3.92 -21.39
CA THR A 5 17.31 -4.32 -20.02
C THR A 5 17.32 -3.06 -19.15
N SER A 6 16.37 -2.96 -18.24
CA SER A 6 16.38 -1.92 -17.21
C SER A 6 17.33 -2.32 -16.08
N ALA A 7 17.83 -1.36 -15.30
CA ALA A 7 18.67 -1.65 -14.13
C ALA A 7 17.97 -2.62 -13.15
N LEU A 8 16.63 -2.53 -13.03
CA LEU A 8 15.82 -3.48 -12.27
C LEU A 8 15.82 -4.87 -12.90
N GLY A 9 15.63 -4.97 -14.22
CA GLY A 9 15.66 -6.24 -14.95
C GLY A 9 17.01 -6.94 -14.84
N ASP A 10 18.12 -6.21 -15.01
CA ASP A 10 19.49 -6.74 -14.85
C ASP A 10 19.73 -7.23 -13.42
N ARG A 11 19.24 -6.49 -12.44
CA ARG A 11 19.35 -6.87 -11.03
C ARG A 11 18.59 -8.16 -10.73
N LEU A 12 17.34 -8.27 -11.21
CA LEU A 12 16.52 -9.48 -11.05
C LEU A 12 17.17 -10.67 -11.75
N ALA A 13 17.62 -10.52 -13.00
CA ALA A 13 18.30 -11.58 -13.74
C ALA A 13 19.55 -12.07 -12.99
N GLY A 14 20.33 -11.14 -12.44
CA GLY A 14 21.52 -11.49 -11.67
C GLY A 14 21.20 -12.26 -10.39
N VAL A 15 20.13 -11.90 -9.66
CA VAL A 15 19.71 -12.63 -8.45
C VAL A 15 19.23 -14.04 -8.80
N LEU A 16 18.37 -14.16 -9.82
CA LEU A 16 17.81 -15.45 -10.24
C LEU A 16 18.88 -16.46 -10.69
N ALA A 17 20.05 -15.98 -11.10
CA ALA A 17 21.16 -16.82 -11.54
C ALA A 17 22.13 -17.28 -10.42
N LEU A 18 21.95 -16.82 -9.17
CA LEU A 18 22.93 -17.05 -8.09
C LEU A 18 22.97 -18.50 -7.62
N ASP A 19 21.83 -19.04 -7.22
CA ASP A 19 21.70 -20.40 -6.69
C ASP A 19 20.26 -20.89 -6.95
N PRO A 20 20.05 -21.68 -8.01
CA PRO A 20 18.72 -22.18 -8.39
C PRO A 20 18.07 -23.08 -7.35
N GLU A 21 18.85 -23.81 -6.56
CA GLU A 21 18.34 -24.75 -5.56
C GLU A 21 17.97 -24.08 -4.23
N ALA A 22 18.44 -22.88 -4.00
CA ALA A 22 18.16 -22.17 -2.77
C ALA A 22 16.66 -21.79 -2.65
N PRO A 23 16.11 -21.78 -1.42
CA PRO A 23 14.71 -21.41 -1.17
C PRO A 23 14.50 -19.92 -1.47
N ALA A 24 13.41 -19.62 -2.19
CA ALA A 24 13.03 -18.27 -2.59
C ALA A 24 11.72 -17.81 -1.94
N ILE A 25 10.66 -18.59 -2.08
CA ILE A 25 9.32 -18.23 -1.62
C ILE A 25 8.70 -19.40 -0.88
N GLU A 26 8.37 -19.17 0.39
CA GLU A 26 7.49 -20.04 1.14
C GLU A 26 6.04 -19.58 1.00
N PHE A 27 5.16 -20.53 0.73
CA PHE A 27 3.73 -20.31 0.69
C PHE A 27 3.03 -21.56 1.23
N GLN A 28 2.17 -21.39 2.23
CA GLN A 28 1.51 -22.53 2.91
C GLN A 28 2.52 -23.61 3.33
N GLU A 29 3.58 -23.17 4.01
CA GLU A 29 4.66 -24.01 4.54
C GLU A 29 5.48 -24.79 3.49
N THR A 30 5.25 -24.53 2.20
CA THR A 30 5.96 -25.18 1.10
C THR A 30 6.90 -24.18 0.42
N TRP A 31 8.17 -24.54 0.35
CA TRP A 31 9.19 -23.73 -0.31
C TRP A 31 9.22 -23.96 -1.82
N ARG A 32 9.37 -22.86 -2.57
CA ARG A 32 9.73 -22.82 -3.98
C ARG A 32 11.11 -22.23 -4.10
N THR A 33 11.91 -22.76 -5.06
CA THR A 33 13.31 -22.34 -5.23
C THR A 33 13.44 -21.15 -6.17
N TRP A 34 14.63 -20.51 -6.15
CA TRP A 34 14.98 -19.47 -7.11
C TRP A 34 14.99 -20.02 -8.53
N GLY A 35 15.35 -21.30 -8.75
CA GLY A 35 15.34 -21.94 -10.05
C GLY A 35 13.90 -22.11 -10.60
N GLN A 36 12.96 -22.52 -9.76
CA GLN A 36 11.54 -22.61 -10.15
C GLN A 36 10.98 -21.23 -10.52
N LEU A 37 11.32 -20.18 -9.74
CA LEU A 37 10.94 -18.80 -10.05
C LEU A 37 11.56 -18.34 -11.38
N ALA A 38 12.84 -18.64 -11.62
CA ALA A 38 13.53 -18.28 -12.85
C ALA A 38 12.94 -19.00 -14.07
N ALA A 39 12.60 -20.29 -13.95
CA ALA A 39 11.99 -21.06 -15.01
C ALA A 39 10.61 -20.46 -15.40
N THR A 40 9.73 -20.23 -14.43
CA THR A 40 8.43 -19.60 -14.70
C THR A 40 8.60 -18.21 -15.32
N ALA A 41 9.51 -17.39 -14.80
CA ALA A 41 9.77 -16.06 -15.35
C ALA A 41 10.29 -16.11 -16.80
N ALA A 42 11.17 -17.06 -17.11
CA ALA A 42 11.68 -17.26 -18.47
C ALA A 42 10.58 -17.70 -19.44
N GLU A 43 9.72 -18.61 -19.01
CA GLU A 43 8.61 -19.09 -19.81
C GLU A 43 7.56 -18.00 -20.05
N VAL A 44 7.13 -17.25 -19.04
CA VAL A 44 6.26 -16.06 -19.20
C VAL A 44 6.87 -15.10 -20.22
N ARG A 45 8.16 -14.77 -20.07
CA ARG A 45 8.87 -13.88 -21.00
C ARG A 45 8.84 -14.40 -22.44
N SER A 46 8.89 -15.71 -22.68
CA SER A 46 8.89 -16.29 -24.02
C SER A 46 7.59 -16.05 -24.80
N HIS A 47 6.49 -15.82 -24.07
CA HIS A 47 5.18 -15.54 -24.64
C HIS A 47 4.93 -14.05 -24.94
N LEU A 48 5.87 -13.16 -24.59
CA LEU A 48 5.69 -11.71 -24.77
C LEU A 48 6.25 -11.25 -26.12
N PRO A 49 5.47 -10.49 -26.92
CA PRO A 49 5.88 -10.13 -28.26
C PRO A 49 7.03 -9.11 -28.27
N GLU A 50 6.94 -8.06 -27.44
CA GLU A 50 7.90 -6.94 -27.44
C GLU A 50 8.00 -6.26 -26.06
N PRO A 51 9.07 -5.48 -25.79
CA PRO A 51 9.16 -4.64 -24.61
C PRO A 51 8.03 -3.60 -24.58
N GLY A 52 7.57 -3.24 -23.38
CA GLY A 52 6.50 -2.28 -23.18
C GLY A 52 5.11 -2.81 -23.44
N VAL A 53 4.95 -4.08 -23.85
CA VAL A 53 3.61 -4.70 -23.98
C VAL A 53 2.91 -4.64 -22.63
N ARG A 54 1.65 -4.19 -22.63
CA ARG A 54 0.81 -4.13 -21.42
C ARG A 54 0.15 -5.49 -21.20
N VAL A 55 0.33 -6.04 -20.00
CA VAL A 55 -0.22 -7.32 -19.59
C VAL A 55 -1.10 -7.12 -18.37
N GLY A 56 -2.40 -7.40 -18.50
CA GLY A 56 -3.32 -7.41 -17.36
C GLY A 56 -3.01 -8.62 -16.47
N VAL A 57 -2.70 -8.38 -15.21
CA VAL A 57 -2.39 -9.45 -14.26
C VAL A 57 -3.48 -9.52 -13.20
N LEU A 58 -4.24 -10.64 -13.20
CA LEU A 58 -5.22 -10.97 -12.16
C LEU A 58 -4.45 -11.36 -10.89
N LEU A 59 -4.06 -10.36 -10.09
CA LEU A 59 -2.98 -10.46 -9.12
C LEU A 59 -3.48 -10.88 -7.73
N ARG A 60 -3.02 -12.04 -7.24
CA ARG A 60 -3.25 -12.54 -5.87
C ARG A 60 -1.93 -12.75 -5.14
N ASN A 61 -1.98 -12.91 -3.82
CA ASN A 61 -0.83 -13.37 -3.04
C ASN A 61 -0.62 -14.87 -3.27
N HIS A 62 0.07 -15.20 -4.36
CA HIS A 62 0.43 -16.55 -4.74
C HIS A 62 1.80 -16.56 -5.43
N PRO A 63 2.66 -17.59 -5.22
CA PRO A 63 3.99 -17.66 -5.84
C PRO A 63 3.97 -17.55 -7.37
N ALA A 64 3.01 -18.18 -8.05
CA ALA A 64 2.84 -18.08 -9.50
C ALA A 64 2.78 -16.64 -9.99
N HIS A 65 2.09 -15.77 -9.27
CA HIS A 65 1.95 -14.35 -9.65
C HIS A 65 3.25 -13.57 -9.46
N ILE A 66 4.12 -13.98 -8.53
CA ILE A 66 5.47 -13.43 -8.40
C ILE A 66 6.32 -13.86 -9.61
N GLY A 67 6.14 -15.10 -10.08
CA GLY A 67 6.75 -15.59 -11.33
C GLY A 67 6.32 -14.80 -12.56
N ILE A 68 5.01 -14.51 -12.68
CA ILE A 68 4.47 -13.65 -13.74
C ILE A 68 5.12 -12.27 -13.67
N LEU A 69 5.09 -11.60 -12.51
CA LEU A 69 5.70 -10.26 -12.34
C LEU A 69 7.18 -10.26 -12.70
N ALA A 70 7.95 -11.26 -12.23
CA ALA A 70 9.37 -11.39 -12.57
C ALA A 70 9.59 -11.53 -14.08
N GLY A 71 8.79 -12.38 -14.75
CA GLY A 71 8.87 -12.56 -16.21
C GLY A 71 8.57 -11.30 -17.00
N LEU A 72 7.53 -10.55 -16.59
CA LEU A 72 7.17 -9.26 -17.20
C LEU A 72 8.29 -8.23 -17.02
N LEU A 73 8.82 -8.09 -15.81
CA LEU A 73 9.91 -7.14 -15.53
C LEU A 73 11.19 -7.48 -16.28
N LEU A 74 11.56 -8.77 -16.38
CA LEU A 74 12.71 -9.23 -17.18
C LEU A 74 12.51 -9.01 -18.69
N ALA A 75 11.27 -8.95 -19.16
CA ALA A 75 10.94 -8.67 -20.55
C ALA A 75 10.90 -7.17 -20.88
N GLY A 76 10.95 -6.30 -19.89
CA GLY A 76 10.65 -4.88 -20.08
C GLY A 76 9.19 -4.61 -20.42
N ALA A 77 8.26 -5.47 -20.00
CA ALA A 77 6.83 -5.34 -20.21
C ALA A 77 6.17 -4.53 -19.09
N CYS A 78 4.96 -4.05 -19.32
CA CYS A 78 4.17 -3.33 -18.32
C CYS A 78 3.15 -4.27 -17.66
N ALA A 79 3.29 -4.52 -16.37
CA ALA A 79 2.32 -5.26 -15.58
C ALA A 79 1.16 -4.34 -15.17
N VAL A 80 -0.04 -4.57 -15.68
CA VAL A 80 -1.24 -3.82 -15.31
C VAL A 80 -2.01 -4.63 -14.26
N THR A 81 -2.00 -4.15 -13.01
CA THR A 81 -2.61 -4.92 -11.92
C THR A 81 -4.13 -4.88 -11.98
N VAL A 82 -4.76 -6.06 -11.93
CA VAL A 82 -6.20 -6.25 -11.78
C VAL A 82 -6.44 -6.99 -10.47
N ASN A 83 -7.37 -6.52 -9.66
CA ASN A 83 -7.69 -7.14 -8.38
C ASN A 83 -8.88 -8.11 -8.49
N PRO A 84 -8.68 -9.43 -8.57
CA PRO A 84 -9.75 -10.41 -8.67
C PRO A 84 -10.57 -10.58 -7.38
N GLY A 85 -10.20 -9.90 -6.30
CA GLY A 85 -10.96 -9.84 -5.04
C GLY A 85 -12.06 -8.77 -5.04
N LEU A 86 -12.21 -7.99 -6.11
CA LEU A 86 -13.35 -7.09 -6.31
C LEU A 86 -14.61 -7.88 -6.68
N GLY A 87 -15.78 -7.24 -6.57
CA GLY A 87 -17.01 -7.81 -7.13
C GLY A 87 -16.87 -8.09 -8.63
N GLU A 88 -17.46 -9.18 -9.11
CA GLU A 88 -17.28 -9.69 -10.47
C GLU A 88 -17.51 -8.64 -11.55
N ASP A 89 -18.61 -7.90 -11.48
CA ASP A 89 -18.92 -6.84 -12.45
C ASP A 89 -17.82 -5.77 -12.53
N ARG A 90 -17.20 -5.44 -11.40
CA ARG A 90 -16.11 -4.46 -11.34
C ARG A 90 -14.83 -4.99 -11.97
N VAL A 91 -14.52 -6.27 -11.77
CA VAL A 91 -13.34 -6.91 -12.39
C VAL A 91 -13.52 -6.99 -13.90
N LEU A 92 -14.71 -7.41 -14.35
CA LEU A 92 -15.03 -7.49 -15.78
C LEU A 92 -14.99 -6.12 -16.44
N ALA A 93 -15.57 -5.08 -15.81
CA ALA A 93 -15.51 -3.72 -16.31
C ALA A 93 -14.06 -3.20 -16.39
N ASP A 94 -13.24 -3.43 -15.34
CA ASP A 94 -11.83 -3.02 -15.32
C ASP A 94 -11.05 -3.69 -16.46
N ILE A 95 -11.22 -4.99 -16.67
CA ILE A 95 -10.57 -5.73 -17.77
C ILE A 95 -11.01 -5.19 -19.15
N ALA A 96 -12.30 -4.92 -19.31
CA ALA A 96 -12.83 -4.39 -20.57
C ALA A 96 -12.25 -2.99 -20.89
N ASP A 97 -12.16 -2.11 -19.88
CA ASP A 97 -11.58 -0.77 -20.03
C ASP A 97 -10.08 -0.80 -20.33
N LEU A 98 -9.38 -1.84 -19.89
CA LEU A 98 -7.93 -1.95 -20.10
C LEU A 98 -7.54 -2.18 -21.56
N GLY A 99 -8.31 -2.95 -22.32
CA GLY A 99 -8.00 -3.30 -23.70
C GLY A 99 -6.60 -3.91 -23.88
N VAL A 100 -6.12 -4.69 -22.90
CA VAL A 100 -4.78 -5.27 -22.95
C VAL A 100 -4.71 -6.47 -23.91
N PRO A 101 -3.58 -6.65 -24.63
CA PRO A 101 -3.44 -7.78 -25.57
C PRO A 101 -3.20 -9.12 -24.87
N ILE A 102 -2.82 -9.09 -23.61
CA ILE A 102 -2.49 -10.28 -22.81
C ILE A 102 -3.11 -10.16 -21.43
N LEU A 103 -3.74 -11.23 -20.95
CA LEU A 103 -4.18 -11.42 -19.57
C LEU A 103 -3.41 -12.58 -18.95
N ALA A 104 -2.87 -12.39 -17.76
CA ALA A 104 -2.13 -13.39 -17.01
C ALA A 104 -2.72 -13.59 -15.60
N GLY A 105 -2.69 -14.82 -15.11
CA GLY A 105 -3.23 -15.14 -13.79
C GLY A 105 -3.29 -16.64 -13.53
N SER A 106 -4.01 -17.03 -12.45
CA SER A 106 -4.34 -18.43 -12.21
C SER A 106 -5.34 -18.96 -13.25
N PRO A 107 -5.34 -20.28 -13.56
CA PRO A 107 -6.34 -20.85 -14.45
C PRO A 107 -7.79 -20.50 -14.04
N ASP A 108 -8.09 -20.57 -12.76
CA ASP A 108 -9.44 -20.30 -12.24
C ASP A 108 -9.87 -18.84 -12.42
N ASP A 109 -8.97 -17.88 -12.14
CA ASP A 109 -9.26 -16.47 -12.34
C ASP A 109 -9.43 -16.13 -13.83
N LEU A 110 -8.59 -16.70 -14.69
CA LEU A 110 -8.73 -16.51 -16.13
C LEU A 110 -10.02 -17.13 -16.67
N ALA A 111 -10.39 -18.31 -16.21
CA ALA A 111 -11.66 -18.96 -16.60
C ALA A 111 -12.88 -18.12 -16.16
N ARG A 112 -12.78 -17.43 -15.02
CA ARG A 112 -13.86 -16.64 -14.45
C ARG A 112 -13.97 -15.24 -15.06
N PHE A 113 -12.85 -14.57 -15.28
CA PHE A 113 -12.82 -13.14 -15.56
C PHE A 113 -12.33 -12.77 -16.97
N ALA A 114 -11.75 -13.71 -17.73
CA ALA A 114 -11.35 -13.40 -19.11
C ALA A 114 -12.57 -13.40 -20.02
N PRO A 115 -12.95 -12.26 -20.63
CA PRO A 115 -14.08 -12.21 -21.56
C PRO A 115 -13.81 -13.11 -22.77
N PRO A 116 -14.77 -13.95 -23.18
CA PRO A 116 -14.58 -14.85 -24.34
C PRO A 116 -14.23 -14.15 -25.64
N ASP A 117 -14.68 -12.91 -25.79
CA ASP A 117 -14.53 -12.06 -26.96
C ASP A 117 -13.44 -10.97 -26.83
N SER A 118 -12.64 -11.03 -25.76
CA SER A 118 -11.57 -10.03 -25.50
C SER A 118 -10.48 -10.01 -26.59
N GLY A 119 -10.32 -11.08 -27.35
CA GLY A 119 -9.19 -11.25 -28.29
C GLY A 119 -7.82 -11.33 -27.61
N ALA A 120 -7.75 -11.25 -26.29
CA ALA A 120 -6.51 -11.30 -25.52
C ALA A 120 -5.90 -12.71 -25.53
N GLN A 121 -4.57 -12.78 -25.54
CA GLN A 121 -3.86 -14.01 -25.21
C GLN A 121 -3.95 -14.24 -23.70
N LEU A 122 -4.28 -15.45 -23.28
CA LEU A 122 -4.35 -15.85 -21.87
C LEU A 122 -3.08 -16.60 -21.49
N LEU A 123 -2.42 -16.16 -20.40
CA LEU A 123 -1.26 -16.84 -19.83
C LEU A 123 -1.64 -17.36 -18.44
N ALA A 124 -1.90 -18.66 -18.34
CA ALA A 124 -2.24 -19.31 -17.09
C ALA A 124 -0.98 -19.89 -16.43
N VAL A 125 -0.78 -19.55 -15.14
CA VAL A 125 0.33 -20.07 -14.32
C VAL A 125 -0.27 -20.65 -13.04
N THR A 126 -0.07 -21.95 -12.83
CA THR A 126 -0.61 -22.67 -11.67
C THR A 126 0.29 -22.51 -10.45
N ASP A 127 1.60 -22.81 -10.62
CA ASP A 127 2.62 -22.63 -9.57
C ASP A 127 4.00 -22.39 -10.20
N LEU A 128 5.00 -22.05 -9.39
CA LEU A 128 6.37 -21.88 -9.82
C LEU A 128 6.99 -23.21 -10.26
N GLY A 129 7.66 -23.19 -11.40
CA GLY A 129 8.29 -24.37 -11.99
C GLY A 129 7.32 -25.27 -12.77
N GLU A 130 6.02 -24.95 -12.78
CA GLU A 130 5.06 -25.63 -13.65
C GLU A 130 4.93 -24.91 -15.00
N PRO A 131 4.55 -25.65 -16.07
CA PRO A 131 4.41 -25.07 -17.41
C PRO A 131 3.42 -23.90 -17.46
N VAL A 132 3.75 -22.87 -18.20
CA VAL A 132 2.85 -21.77 -18.51
C VAL A 132 1.93 -22.17 -19.66
N THR A 133 0.63 -22.22 -19.39
CA THR A 133 -0.34 -22.53 -20.45
C THR A 133 -0.74 -21.26 -21.17
N ALA A 134 -0.52 -21.22 -22.48
CA ALA A 134 -0.91 -20.11 -23.34
C ALA A 134 -2.11 -20.50 -24.22
N ALA A 135 -3.18 -19.72 -24.15
CA ALA A 135 -4.34 -19.86 -25.03
C ALA A 135 -4.64 -18.52 -25.71
N ARG A 136 -5.14 -18.55 -26.95
CA ARG A 136 -5.62 -17.36 -27.63
C ARG A 136 -7.14 -17.39 -27.71
N SER A 137 -7.77 -16.25 -27.48
CA SER A 137 -9.16 -16.08 -27.84
C SER A 137 -9.34 -16.28 -29.34
N PRO A 138 -10.40 -16.96 -29.80
CA PRO A 138 -10.67 -17.17 -31.23
C PRO A 138 -11.04 -15.90 -32.01
N GLN A 139 -11.31 -14.79 -31.34
CA GLN A 139 -11.67 -13.53 -31.99
C GLN A 139 -10.44 -12.61 -32.17
N PRO A 140 -10.44 -11.78 -33.26
CA PRO A 140 -9.37 -10.79 -33.43
C PRO A 140 -9.41 -9.78 -32.28
N ALA A 141 -8.22 -9.49 -31.71
CA ALA A 141 -8.07 -8.49 -30.67
C ALA A 141 -8.65 -7.14 -31.10
N SER A 142 -9.39 -6.48 -30.22
CA SER A 142 -9.62 -5.03 -30.31
C SER A 142 -8.28 -4.30 -30.45
N PRO A 143 -8.23 -3.08 -31.02
CA PRO A 143 -6.97 -2.35 -31.11
C PRO A 143 -6.29 -2.35 -29.73
N ALA A 144 -5.12 -3.00 -29.66
CA ALA A 144 -4.40 -3.15 -28.41
C ALA A 144 -4.05 -1.77 -27.83
N ALA A 145 -4.16 -1.65 -26.52
CA ALA A 145 -3.67 -0.46 -25.83
C ALA A 145 -2.19 -0.23 -26.18
N PRO A 146 -1.75 1.02 -26.38
CA PRO A 146 -0.38 1.32 -26.79
C PRO A 146 0.63 0.77 -25.79
N ALA A 147 1.79 0.36 -26.31
CA ALA A 147 2.91 -0.09 -25.48
C ALA A 147 3.40 1.05 -24.57
N ALA A 148 3.83 0.69 -23.37
CA ALA A 148 4.33 1.60 -22.34
C ALA A 148 5.75 1.21 -21.89
N PRO A 149 6.79 1.34 -22.74
CA PRO A 149 8.10 0.76 -22.50
C PRO A 149 8.84 1.32 -21.26
N ALA A 150 8.53 2.54 -20.84
CA ALA A 150 9.09 3.13 -19.63
C ALA A 150 8.36 2.71 -18.34
N VAL A 151 7.15 2.14 -18.46
CA VAL A 151 6.31 1.76 -17.33
C VAL A 151 6.51 0.28 -16.99
N ALA A 152 6.87 0.01 -15.74
CA ALA A 152 7.03 -1.35 -15.23
C ALA A 152 5.73 -1.92 -14.68
N VAL A 153 4.97 -1.09 -13.96
CA VAL A 153 3.69 -1.49 -13.35
C VAL A 153 2.69 -0.35 -13.43
N GLU A 154 1.45 -0.66 -13.80
CA GLU A 154 0.31 0.24 -13.63
C GLU A 154 -0.58 -0.28 -12.49
N MET A 155 -0.75 0.53 -11.45
CA MET A 155 -1.55 0.16 -10.28
C MET A 155 -2.84 0.94 -10.20
N LEU A 156 -3.94 0.24 -9.94
CA LEU A 156 -5.21 0.88 -9.64
C LEU A 156 -5.19 1.42 -8.22
N THR A 157 -5.35 2.74 -8.05
CA THR A 157 -5.51 3.35 -6.74
C THR A 157 -6.99 3.58 -6.45
N SER A 158 -7.41 3.23 -5.24
CA SER A 158 -8.72 3.63 -4.75
C SER A 158 -8.67 5.12 -4.43
N GLY A 159 -9.09 5.97 -5.36
CA GLY A 159 -9.31 7.37 -5.06
C GLY A 159 -10.28 7.51 -3.89
N THR A 160 -9.92 8.29 -2.88
CA THR A 160 -10.82 8.53 -1.72
C THR A 160 -11.98 9.47 -2.08
N THR A 161 -11.90 10.17 -3.22
CA THR A 161 -12.84 11.25 -3.61
C THR A 161 -13.30 11.18 -5.07
N GLY A 162 -12.89 10.16 -5.84
CA GLY A 162 -13.24 10.04 -7.26
C GLY A 162 -13.14 8.61 -7.79
N PRO A 163 -13.41 8.39 -9.08
CA PRO A 163 -13.22 7.08 -9.68
C PRO A 163 -11.77 6.63 -9.51
N PRO A 164 -11.54 5.30 -9.39
CA PRO A 164 -10.19 4.76 -9.28
C PRO A 164 -9.32 5.25 -10.43
N LYS A 165 -8.07 5.61 -10.13
CA LYS A 165 -7.07 6.03 -11.13
C LYS A 165 -5.96 5.01 -11.22
N ARG A 166 -5.43 4.79 -12.43
CA ARG A 166 -4.22 4.00 -12.62
C ARG A 166 -3.00 4.91 -12.53
N VAL A 167 -2.06 4.48 -11.69
CA VAL A 167 -0.79 5.18 -11.47
C VAL A 167 0.30 4.36 -12.16
N PRO A 168 1.02 4.92 -13.13
CA PRO A 168 2.16 4.28 -13.76
C PRO A 168 3.38 4.39 -12.83
N LEU A 169 4.06 3.27 -12.62
CA LEU A 169 5.34 3.18 -11.93
C LEU A 169 6.41 2.83 -12.96
N GLY A 170 7.30 3.77 -13.23
CA GLY A 170 8.37 3.61 -14.21
C GLY A 170 9.45 2.64 -13.76
N TYR A 171 10.15 2.02 -14.72
CA TYR A 171 11.31 1.16 -14.44
C TYR A 171 12.40 1.91 -13.70
N GLU A 172 12.68 3.14 -14.11
CA GLU A 172 13.70 3.98 -13.48
C GLU A 172 13.32 4.32 -12.03
N MET A 173 12.07 4.76 -11.82
CA MET A 173 11.52 5.02 -10.48
C MET A 173 11.68 3.81 -9.57
N LEU A 174 11.20 2.64 -9.98
CA LEU A 174 11.30 1.42 -9.17
C LEU A 174 12.77 1.01 -8.93
N SER A 175 13.63 1.19 -9.92
CA SER A 175 15.07 0.92 -9.77
C SER A 175 15.68 1.80 -8.68
N ARG A 176 15.42 3.12 -8.71
CA ARG A 176 15.92 4.08 -7.72
C ARG A 176 15.39 3.78 -6.32
N VAL A 177 14.10 3.54 -6.18
CA VAL A 177 13.48 3.26 -4.88
C VAL A 177 13.99 1.94 -4.29
N LEU A 178 14.03 0.85 -5.08
CA LEU A 178 14.47 -0.46 -4.60
C LEU A 178 15.98 -0.51 -4.30
N MET A 179 16.80 0.22 -5.06
CA MET A 179 18.23 0.31 -4.82
C MET A 179 18.60 1.37 -3.78
N GLY A 180 17.84 2.47 -3.70
CA GLY A 180 18.00 3.52 -2.70
C GLY A 180 17.62 3.09 -1.28
N ALA A 181 16.66 2.18 -1.13
CA ALA A 181 16.31 1.58 0.18
C ALA A 181 17.50 0.90 0.88
N LYS A 182 18.59 0.64 0.16
CA LYS A 182 19.86 0.10 0.70
C LYS A 182 20.73 1.14 1.40
N TYR A 183 20.43 2.42 1.26
CA TYR A 183 21.16 3.49 1.98
C TYR A 183 21.10 3.31 3.49
N TYR A 184 20.07 2.63 4.00
CA TYR A 184 19.94 2.31 5.43
C TYR A 184 20.85 1.17 5.89
N GLU A 185 21.49 0.43 4.97
CA GLU A 185 22.33 -0.74 5.27
C GLU A 185 23.85 -0.45 5.19
N GLY A 186 24.27 0.79 4.92
CA GLY A 186 25.69 1.18 4.84
C GLY A 186 26.26 1.23 3.42
N ASN A 187 27.38 2.00 3.27
CA ASN A 187 27.99 2.46 2.01
C ASN A 187 28.63 1.39 1.10
N ALA A 188 28.42 0.10 1.29
CA ALA A 188 28.97 -0.92 0.41
C ALA A 188 28.09 -1.08 -0.84
N LYS A 189 28.67 -1.01 -2.05
CA LYS A 189 28.01 -1.50 -3.26
C LYS A 189 27.46 -2.89 -2.95
N PRO A 190 26.16 -3.14 -3.02
CA PRO A 190 25.61 -4.40 -2.60
C PRO A 190 26.12 -5.51 -3.52
N THR A 191 27.02 -6.33 -3.02
CA THR A 191 27.44 -7.54 -3.69
C THR A 191 26.19 -8.38 -3.97
N LEU A 192 26.07 -8.83 -5.21
CA LEU A 192 24.97 -9.71 -5.60
C LEU A 192 25.14 -11.04 -4.86
N ARG A 193 24.25 -11.33 -3.91
CA ARG A 193 24.24 -12.57 -3.12
C ARG A 193 22.87 -12.86 -2.58
N LEU A 194 22.55 -14.13 -2.35
CA LEU A 194 21.36 -14.49 -1.61
C LEU A 194 21.53 -14.14 -0.12
N ARG A 195 20.45 -13.71 0.50
CA ARG A 195 20.38 -13.38 1.92
C ARG A 195 19.73 -14.54 2.69
N SER A 196 20.17 -14.79 3.91
CA SER A 196 19.64 -15.88 4.75
C SER A 196 18.35 -15.53 5.52
N GLY A 197 18.11 -14.25 5.77
CA GLY A 197 16.95 -13.84 6.56
C GLY A 197 15.66 -13.81 5.74
N VAL A 198 14.63 -14.51 6.19
CA VAL A 198 13.30 -14.56 5.53
C VAL A 198 12.48 -13.32 5.87
N ALA A 199 11.87 -12.70 4.87
CA ALA A 199 10.92 -11.61 5.04
C ALA A 199 9.50 -12.16 5.07
N VAL A 200 8.65 -11.68 5.97
CA VAL A 200 7.21 -11.98 5.93
C VAL A 200 6.50 -10.95 5.05
N VAL A 201 5.80 -11.43 4.02
CA VAL A 201 5.01 -10.62 3.09
C VAL A 201 3.54 -10.91 3.35
N ASN A 202 2.88 -10.00 4.03
CA ASN A 202 1.50 -10.12 4.50
C ASN A 202 0.54 -9.12 3.85
N ALA A 203 1.06 -8.14 3.11
CA ALA A 203 0.25 -7.17 2.38
C ALA A 203 -0.15 -7.71 1.01
N PRO A 204 -1.36 -7.36 0.47
CA PRO A 204 -1.77 -7.79 -0.85
C PRO A 204 -0.86 -7.25 -1.96
N LEU A 205 -0.49 -8.12 -2.92
CA LEU A 205 0.36 -7.75 -4.05
C LEU A 205 -0.30 -6.73 -5.00
N VAL A 206 -1.62 -6.65 -5.02
CA VAL A 206 -2.38 -5.63 -5.77
C VAL A 206 -2.22 -4.21 -5.20
N HIS A 207 -1.56 -4.07 -4.05
CA HIS A 207 -1.26 -2.77 -3.43
C HIS A 207 0.24 -2.54 -3.40
N LEU A 208 0.63 -1.26 -3.48
CA LEU A 208 2.05 -0.88 -3.50
C LEU A 208 2.86 -1.52 -2.37
N GLY A 209 2.31 -1.58 -1.15
CA GLY A 209 3.04 -2.15 0.00
C GLY A 209 3.42 -3.63 -0.18
N GLY A 210 2.52 -4.45 -0.73
CA GLY A 210 2.78 -5.86 -1.03
C GLY A 210 3.72 -6.02 -2.23
N LEU A 211 3.41 -5.35 -3.34
CA LEU A 211 4.23 -5.35 -4.54
C LEU A 211 5.66 -4.90 -4.24
N PHE A 212 5.82 -3.74 -3.60
CA PHE A 212 7.12 -3.19 -3.23
C PHE A 212 7.92 -4.18 -2.38
N ARG A 213 7.29 -4.79 -1.38
CA ARG A 213 7.97 -5.73 -0.48
C ARG A 213 8.48 -6.97 -1.22
N VAL A 214 7.69 -7.52 -2.15
CA VAL A 214 8.12 -8.63 -2.99
C VAL A 214 9.26 -8.22 -3.91
N LEU A 215 9.13 -7.09 -4.64
CA LEU A 215 10.17 -6.60 -5.53
C LEU A 215 11.48 -6.31 -4.77
N GLN A 216 11.38 -5.80 -3.54
CA GLN A 216 12.53 -5.63 -2.65
C GLN A 216 13.18 -6.98 -2.31
N CYS A 217 12.39 -8.00 -1.96
CA CYS A 217 12.90 -9.34 -1.68
C CYS A 217 13.61 -9.92 -2.91
N LEU A 218 13.00 -9.84 -4.08
CA LEU A 218 13.59 -10.31 -5.33
C LEU A 218 14.87 -9.57 -5.67
N SER A 219 14.88 -8.24 -5.62
CA SER A 219 16.06 -7.43 -5.95
C SER A 219 17.21 -7.60 -4.95
N ASP A 220 16.90 -7.98 -3.71
CA ASP A 220 17.88 -8.20 -2.65
C ASP A 220 18.39 -9.64 -2.56
N GLY A 221 17.80 -10.56 -3.31
CA GLY A 221 18.07 -11.99 -3.17
C GLY A 221 17.65 -12.51 -1.78
N ARG A 222 16.55 -11.99 -1.24
CA ARG A 222 16.03 -12.34 0.08
C ARG A 222 14.86 -13.30 -0.06
N PRO A 223 14.91 -14.48 0.56
CA PRO A 223 13.74 -15.36 0.62
C PRO A 223 12.59 -14.71 1.39
N CYS A 224 11.36 -15.05 1.02
CA CYS A 224 10.19 -14.54 1.72
C CYS A 224 9.15 -15.64 2.02
N CYS A 225 8.45 -15.48 3.14
CA CYS A 225 7.22 -16.17 3.46
C CYS A 225 6.05 -15.30 3.01
N LEU A 226 5.32 -15.75 2.00
CA LEU A 226 4.17 -15.07 1.42
C LEU A 226 2.89 -15.58 2.08
N LEU A 227 2.15 -14.71 2.73
CA LEU A 227 0.84 -15.04 3.27
C LEU A 227 -0.24 -14.82 2.20
N ALA A 228 -1.13 -15.79 2.00
CA ALA A 228 -2.25 -15.67 1.07
C ALA A 228 -3.15 -14.47 1.42
N ARG A 229 -3.36 -14.29 2.72
CA ARG A 229 -4.03 -13.13 3.33
C ARG A 229 -3.45 -12.90 4.73
N PHE A 230 -3.62 -11.71 5.27
CA PHE A 230 -3.27 -11.46 6.65
C PHE A 230 -4.31 -12.07 7.59
N THR A 231 -3.88 -12.95 8.46
CA THR A 231 -4.53 -13.31 9.72
C THR A 231 -3.50 -13.17 10.83
N VAL A 232 -3.93 -12.94 12.07
CA VAL A 232 -2.98 -12.81 13.18
C VAL A 232 -2.25 -14.12 13.41
N ASP A 233 -2.96 -15.25 13.33
CA ASP A 233 -2.40 -16.58 13.58
C ASP A 233 -1.34 -16.95 12.55
N ASP A 234 -1.65 -16.84 11.24
CA ASP A 234 -0.70 -17.14 10.17
C ASP A 234 0.53 -16.21 10.22
N TRP A 235 0.29 -14.92 10.56
CA TRP A 235 1.39 -13.97 10.69
C TRP A 235 2.28 -14.28 11.89
N ALA A 236 1.70 -14.55 13.05
CA ALA A 236 2.44 -14.90 14.27
C ALA A 236 3.22 -16.21 14.10
N ASP A 237 2.62 -17.20 13.42
CA ASP A 237 3.31 -18.44 13.09
C ASP A 237 4.50 -18.22 12.14
N ALA A 238 4.32 -17.44 11.08
CA ALA A 238 5.43 -17.04 10.20
C ALA A 238 6.54 -16.31 10.96
N VAL A 239 6.19 -15.42 11.91
CA VAL A 239 7.17 -14.73 12.75
C VAL A 239 7.94 -15.71 13.66
N ARG A 240 7.25 -16.66 14.29
CA ARG A 240 7.89 -17.71 15.14
C ARG A 240 8.87 -18.56 14.34
N ARG A 241 8.45 -19.03 13.14
CA ARG A 241 9.27 -19.90 12.29
C ARG A 241 10.47 -19.18 11.69
N HIS A 242 10.29 -17.97 11.17
CA HIS A 242 11.32 -17.27 10.41
C HIS A 242 12.10 -16.22 11.17
N ARG A 243 11.63 -15.82 12.36
CA ARG A 243 12.27 -14.86 13.24
C ARG A 243 12.76 -13.59 12.53
N PRO A 244 11.90 -12.90 11.76
CA PRO A 244 12.30 -11.69 11.04
C PRO A 244 12.70 -10.58 12.02
N ARG A 245 13.69 -9.77 11.65
CA ARG A 245 14.12 -8.62 12.46
C ARG A 245 13.22 -7.40 12.28
N THR A 246 12.49 -7.33 11.17
CA THR A 246 11.56 -6.24 10.88
C THR A 246 10.26 -6.82 10.35
N ALA A 247 9.15 -6.23 10.73
CA ALA A 247 7.83 -6.56 10.21
C ALA A 247 7.19 -5.30 9.61
N SER A 248 6.21 -5.51 8.73
CA SER A 248 5.37 -4.44 8.20
C SER A 248 3.91 -4.76 8.52
N LEU A 249 3.26 -3.85 9.26
CA LEU A 249 1.86 -3.97 9.61
C LEU A 249 1.15 -2.65 9.30
N VAL A 250 0.14 -2.71 8.46
CA VAL A 250 -0.75 -1.55 8.29
C VAL A 250 -1.49 -1.27 9.60
N PRO A 251 -1.98 -0.04 9.86
CA PRO A 251 -2.61 0.30 11.14
C PRO A 251 -3.70 -0.66 11.61
N ALA A 252 -4.53 -1.17 10.69
CA ALA A 252 -5.56 -2.16 11.02
C ALA A 252 -4.95 -3.49 11.49
N ALA A 253 -3.93 -4.00 10.79
CA ALA A 253 -3.24 -5.25 11.17
C ALA A 253 -2.49 -5.08 12.50
N LEU A 254 -1.88 -3.91 12.74
CA LEU A 254 -1.22 -3.59 14.01
C LEU A 254 -2.21 -3.68 15.19
N ARG A 255 -3.43 -3.12 15.02
CA ARG A 255 -4.50 -3.23 16.03
C ARG A 255 -4.93 -4.68 16.24
N MET A 256 -5.13 -5.45 15.17
CA MET A 256 -5.50 -6.86 15.27
C MET A 256 -4.47 -7.67 16.07
N VAL A 257 -3.17 -7.44 15.85
CA VAL A 257 -2.10 -8.07 16.62
C VAL A 257 -2.13 -7.62 18.09
N LEU A 258 -2.36 -6.34 18.33
CA LEU A 258 -2.46 -5.78 19.68
C LEU A 258 -3.64 -6.38 20.47
N ASP A 259 -4.79 -6.50 19.81
CA ASP A 259 -6.04 -7.02 20.39
C ASP A 259 -6.02 -8.55 20.60
N ALA A 260 -5.25 -9.28 19.77
CA ALA A 260 -5.12 -10.76 19.87
C ALA A 260 -4.30 -11.24 21.07
N ASP A 261 -3.62 -10.34 21.76
CA ASP A 261 -2.88 -10.63 22.99
C ASP A 261 -1.84 -11.75 22.86
N LEU A 262 -1.03 -11.71 21.80
CA LEU A 262 0.04 -12.69 21.59
C LEU A 262 1.08 -12.65 22.70
N ASP A 263 1.75 -13.78 22.97
CA ASP A 263 2.89 -13.83 23.87
C ASP A 263 4.03 -12.93 23.31
N PRO A 264 4.54 -11.95 24.06
CA PRO A 264 5.68 -11.14 23.64
C PRO A 264 6.90 -11.95 23.20
N ALA A 265 7.09 -13.16 23.74
CA ALA A 265 8.17 -14.06 23.35
C ALA A 265 8.09 -14.48 21.87
N ASP A 266 6.89 -14.62 21.32
CA ASP A 266 6.66 -14.96 19.91
C ASP A 266 7.20 -13.89 18.97
N LEU A 267 7.16 -12.62 19.39
CA LEU A 267 7.59 -11.46 18.60
C LEU A 267 9.02 -11.01 18.91
N SER A 268 9.74 -11.70 19.80
CA SER A 268 11.05 -11.29 20.33
C SER A 268 12.16 -11.09 19.30
N SER A 269 12.01 -11.64 18.09
CA SER A 269 12.97 -11.42 16.99
C SER A 269 12.82 -10.06 16.32
N ILE A 270 11.61 -9.44 16.41
CA ILE A 270 11.29 -8.20 15.74
C ILE A 270 11.90 -7.02 16.48
N GLN A 271 12.72 -6.24 15.80
CA GLN A 271 13.37 -5.04 16.35
C GLN A 271 12.57 -3.76 16.08
N SER A 272 11.76 -3.77 15.03
CA SER A 272 10.84 -2.68 14.68
C SER A 272 9.72 -3.15 13.76
N VAL A 273 8.57 -2.50 13.88
CA VAL A 273 7.46 -2.63 12.95
C VAL A 273 7.37 -1.35 12.13
N VAL A 274 7.32 -1.46 10.80
CA VAL A 274 7.01 -0.34 9.91
C VAL A 274 5.52 -0.30 9.67
N SER A 275 4.90 0.88 9.86
CA SER A 275 3.46 1.08 9.63
C SER A 275 3.21 2.29 8.72
N GLY A 276 2.35 2.11 7.72
CA GLY A 276 2.02 3.14 6.74
C GLY A 276 0.71 2.84 6.02
N THR A 277 0.50 3.43 4.85
CA THR A 277 -0.67 3.31 3.98
C THR A 277 -1.93 4.04 4.46
N SER A 278 -2.05 4.33 5.75
CA SER A 278 -3.11 5.14 6.35
C SER A 278 -2.62 5.74 7.68
N PRO A 279 -3.29 6.78 8.20
CA PRO A 279 -2.91 7.39 9.48
C PRO A 279 -2.96 6.37 10.63
N LEU A 280 -1.91 6.36 11.45
CA LEU A 280 -1.82 5.58 12.68
C LEU A 280 -1.94 6.50 13.89
N ALA A 281 -2.91 6.23 14.77
CA ALA A 281 -3.01 6.96 16.03
C ALA A 281 -1.78 6.68 16.90
N PRO A 282 -1.11 7.72 17.43
CA PRO A 282 0.10 7.53 18.25
C PRO A 282 -0.11 6.61 19.45
N GLU A 283 -1.29 6.63 20.04
CA GLU A 283 -1.67 5.79 21.18
C GLU A 283 -1.60 4.30 20.86
N VAL A 284 -1.94 3.91 19.61
CA VAL A 284 -1.87 2.51 19.15
C VAL A 284 -0.40 2.09 19.01
N ALA A 285 0.45 2.96 18.46
CA ALA A 285 1.88 2.70 18.37
C ALA A 285 2.52 2.55 19.75
N GLU A 286 2.16 3.44 20.69
CA GLU A 286 2.63 3.42 22.07
C GLU A 286 2.15 2.19 22.84
N ALA A 287 0.88 1.80 22.69
CA ALA A 287 0.34 0.60 23.30
C ALA A 287 1.05 -0.67 22.79
N PHE A 288 1.32 -0.72 21.47
CA PHE A 288 2.06 -1.82 20.87
C PHE A 288 3.49 -1.90 21.41
N GLN A 289 4.17 -0.76 21.51
CA GLN A 289 5.52 -0.70 22.07
C GLN A 289 5.55 -1.03 23.56
N ALA A 290 4.57 -0.57 24.32
CA ALA A 290 4.47 -0.87 25.76
C ALA A 290 4.26 -2.37 26.01
N LYS A 291 3.45 -3.03 25.17
CA LYS A 291 3.13 -4.46 25.30
C LYS A 291 4.28 -5.36 24.86
N TYR A 292 4.85 -5.10 23.67
CA TYR A 292 5.81 -5.99 23.03
C TYR A 292 7.26 -5.51 23.08
N GLY A 293 7.52 -4.29 23.55
CA GLY A 293 8.87 -3.69 23.55
C GLY A 293 9.35 -3.29 22.16
N ILE A 294 8.49 -3.35 21.13
CA ILE A 294 8.86 -3.16 19.72
C ILE A 294 8.40 -1.78 19.25
N PRO A 295 9.31 -0.88 18.85
CA PRO A 295 8.96 0.43 18.31
C PRO A 295 8.21 0.32 16.98
N VAL A 296 7.21 1.18 16.79
CA VAL A 296 6.47 1.30 15.55
C VAL A 296 6.97 2.52 14.77
N LEU A 297 7.58 2.26 13.62
CA LEU A 297 8.15 3.27 12.75
C LEU A 297 7.10 3.66 11.67
N VAL A 298 6.48 4.80 11.86
CA VAL A 298 5.50 5.32 10.88
C VAL A 298 6.23 5.77 9.63
N THR A 299 5.66 5.48 8.46
CA THR A 299 6.15 5.95 7.16
C THR A 299 5.04 6.63 6.37
N TYR A 300 5.39 7.70 5.66
CA TYR A 300 4.53 8.39 4.71
C TYR A 300 4.92 7.98 3.29
N ALA A 301 3.94 7.49 2.56
CA ALA A 301 4.10 6.95 1.22
C ALA A 301 2.83 7.17 0.40
N ALA A 302 2.98 7.29 -0.91
CA ALA A 302 1.87 7.25 -1.84
C ALA A 302 2.25 6.37 -3.05
N THR A 303 1.24 5.88 -3.78
CA THR A 303 1.50 5.08 -4.97
C THR A 303 2.23 5.91 -6.02
N GLU A 304 1.88 7.17 -6.14
CA GLU A 304 2.45 8.16 -7.04
C GLU A 304 3.96 8.40 -6.80
N PHE A 305 4.45 8.11 -5.61
CA PHE A 305 5.88 8.24 -5.27
C PHE A 305 6.67 6.94 -5.51
N GLY A 306 6.01 5.85 -5.86
CA GLY A 306 6.63 4.53 -5.97
C GLY A 306 7.09 3.92 -4.64
N GLY A 307 6.91 4.61 -3.53
CA GLY A 307 7.37 4.17 -2.21
C GLY A 307 7.22 5.21 -1.11
N GLY A 308 7.94 5.01 -0.02
CA GLY A 308 8.00 5.96 1.10
C GLY A 308 8.92 7.14 0.80
N VAL A 309 8.50 8.34 1.18
CA VAL A 309 9.28 9.57 1.02
C VAL A 309 9.64 10.22 2.36
N ALA A 310 8.96 9.84 3.43
CA ALA A 310 9.28 10.23 4.79
C ALA A 310 9.01 9.09 5.77
N GLY A 311 9.68 9.09 6.91
CA GLY A 311 9.46 8.07 7.91
C GLY A 311 10.34 8.23 9.14
N TRP A 312 10.04 7.40 10.14
CA TRP A 312 10.87 7.22 11.30
C TRP A 312 11.95 6.16 11.05
N ASN A 313 13.15 6.41 11.50
CA ASN A 313 14.17 5.39 11.71
C ASN A 313 14.35 5.11 13.22
N LEU A 314 15.02 4.02 13.58
CA LEU A 314 15.20 3.64 14.98
C LEU A 314 15.96 4.68 15.81
N ALA A 315 16.93 5.38 15.23
CA ALA A 315 17.72 6.39 15.94
C ALA A 315 16.87 7.62 16.27
N ASP A 316 16.14 8.13 15.29
CA ASP A 316 15.22 9.25 15.50
C ASP A 316 14.08 8.87 16.45
N HIS A 317 13.52 7.65 16.33
CA HIS A 317 12.47 7.19 17.22
C HIS A 317 12.93 7.19 18.68
N ARG A 318 14.10 6.64 18.98
CA ARG A 318 14.66 6.61 20.36
C ARG A 318 14.88 8.00 20.91
N ARG A 319 15.26 8.96 20.08
CA ARG A 319 15.66 10.31 20.51
C ARG A 319 14.48 11.28 20.58
N PHE A 320 13.54 11.18 19.64
CA PHE A 320 12.59 12.27 19.40
C PHE A 320 11.11 11.85 19.54
N TRP A 321 10.79 10.53 19.65
CA TRP A 321 9.40 10.09 19.63
C TRP A 321 8.50 10.85 20.60
N ALA A 322 8.91 10.98 21.86
CA ALA A 322 8.11 11.67 22.89
C ALA A 322 7.84 13.14 22.55
N ALA A 323 8.82 13.84 21.98
CA ALA A 323 8.70 15.25 21.62
C ALA A 323 8.00 15.49 20.28
N LYS A 324 8.07 14.52 19.35
CA LYS A 324 7.53 14.60 17.99
C LYS A 324 6.37 13.63 17.74
N ARG A 325 5.64 13.35 18.80
CA ARG A 325 4.50 12.44 18.82
C ARG A 325 3.50 12.78 17.71
N GLY A 326 3.01 11.74 16.98
CA GLY A 326 2.07 11.89 15.87
C GLY A 326 2.69 12.35 14.54
N SER A 327 4.00 12.65 14.51
CA SER A 327 4.72 12.90 13.25
C SER A 327 4.84 11.62 12.43
N VAL A 328 4.85 11.78 11.11
CA VAL A 328 5.21 10.71 10.16
C VAL A 328 6.72 10.56 9.99
N GLY A 329 7.54 11.28 10.77
CA GLY A 329 9.00 11.28 10.68
C GLY A 329 9.55 12.41 9.83
N ARG A 330 10.76 12.21 9.31
CA ARG A 330 11.49 13.13 8.43
C ARG A 330 11.56 12.60 7.00
N ALA A 331 11.89 13.49 6.07
CA ALA A 331 12.21 13.09 4.70
C ALA A 331 13.27 11.98 4.68
N HIS A 332 13.07 10.99 3.83
CA HIS A 332 14.06 9.96 3.57
C HIS A 332 15.28 10.54 2.81
N PRO A 333 16.47 9.92 2.90
CA PRO A 333 17.60 10.29 2.04
C PRO A 333 17.21 10.33 0.56
N GLY A 334 17.58 11.40 -0.14
CA GLY A 334 17.17 11.63 -1.51
C GLY A 334 15.74 12.16 -1.68
N CYS A 335 15.07 12.52 -0.56
CA CYS A 335 13.76 13.16 -0.58
C CYS A 335 13.84 14.52 0.14
N GLU A 336 13.04 15.47 -0.35
CA GLU A 336 12.81 16.76 0.28
C GLU A 336 11.32 16.96 0.47
N LEU A 337 10.94 17.59 1.59
CA LEU A 337 9.56 17.94 1.90
C LEU A 337 9.47 19.44 2.14
N ARG A 338 8.41 20.07 1.66
CA ARG A 338 8.06 21.44 2.02
C ARG A 338 6.56 21.62 2.11
N VAL A 339 6.14 22.60 2.86
CA VAL A 339 4.74 23.00 2.95
C VAL A 339 4.58 24.34 2.26
N VAL A 340 3.54 24.45 1.44
CA VAL A 340 3.27 25.66 0.68
C VAL A 340 1.86 26.18 0.96
N ASP A 341 1.68 27.48 0.84
CA ASP A 341 0.35 28.08 0.87
C ASP A 341 -0.50 27.60 -0.32
N ALA A 342 -1.72 27.20 -0.05
CA ALA A 342 -2.61 26.59 -1.06
C ALA A 342 -3.00 27.56 -2.19
N GLY A 343 -3.03 28.86 -1.92
CA GLY A 343 -3.42 29.91 -2.88
C GLY A 343 -2.26 30.46 -3.69
N SER A 344 -1.18 30.88 -3.02
CA SER A 344 -0.01 31.46 -3.65
C SER A 344 1.03 30.45 -4.13
N GLY A 345 1.08 29.25 -3.52
CA GLY A 345 2.10 28.25 -3.79
C GLY A 345 3.47 28.58 -3.15
N GLU A 346 3.58 29.65 -2.39
CA GLU A 346 4.83 30.05 -1.73
C GLU A 346 5.13 29.13 -0.54
N PRO A 347 6.41 28.78 -0.31
CA PRO A 347 6.81 28.00 0.86
C PRO A 347 6.46 28.71 2.18
N LEU A 348 5.91 27.94 3.10
CA LEU A 348 5.59 28.42 4.44
C LEU A 348 6.79 28.22 5.41
N PRO A 349 6.91 29.10 6.43
CA PRO A 349 7.91 28.91 7.48
C PRO A 349 7.65 27.63 8.29
N PRO A 350 8.64 27.16 9.08
CA PRO A 350 8.43 26.04 10.00
C PRO A 350 7.16 26.23 10.84
N ASP A 351 6.46 25.11 11.07
CA ASP A 351 5.15 25.02 11.74
C ASP A 351 3.98 25.68 10.99
N GLY A 352 4.19 26.27 9.82
CA GLY A 352 3.12 26.70 8.93
C GLY A 352 2.34 25.49 8.39
N GLU A 353 1.00 25.61 8.34
CA GLU A 353 0.09 24.58 7.83
C GLU A 353 -0.34 24.91 6.39
N GLY A 354 -0.16 23.98 5.47
CA GLY A 354 -0.50 24.15 4.06
C GLY A 354 -0.38 22.86 3.28
N LEU A 355 -0.33 22.94 1.96
CA LEU A 355 -0.20 21.76 1.09
C LEU A 355 1.22 21.20 1.14
N LEU A 356 1.32 19.88 1.28
CA LEU A 356 2.60 19.19 1.22
C LEU A 356 3.07 19.06 -0.23
N GLU A 357 4.31 19.45 -0.47
CA GLU A 357 5.04 19.15 -1.70
C GLU A 357 6.24 18.26 -1.39
N VAL A 358 6.46 17.32 -2.30
CA VAL A 358 7.53 16.32 -2.21
C VAL A 358 8.43 16.44 -3.43
N LYS A 359 9.74 16.43 -3.21
CA LYS A 359 10.74 16.23 -4.25
C LYS A 359 11.55 14.99 -3.89
N ALA A 360 11.83 14.11 -4.83
CA ALA A 360 12.54 12.88 -4.56
C ALA A 360 13.34 12.41 -5.77
N ASP A 361 14.52 11.84 -5.50
CA ASP A 361 15.45 11.34 -6.53
C ASP A 361 14.82 10.28 -7.46
N GLN A 362 13.78 9.57 -6.97
CA GLN A 362 13.06 8.59 -7.78
C GLN A 362 12.08 9.18 -8.79
N PHE A 363 11.78 10.46 -8.73
CA PHE A 363 10.91 11.10 -9.72
C PHE A 363 11.65 11.27 -11.05
N GLU A 364 10.91 11.25 -12.16
CA GLU A 364 11.48 11.46 -13.50
C GLU A 364 11.88 12.92 -13.69
N ASP A 365 11.06 13.83 -13.16
CA ASP A 365 11.30 15.26 -13.18
C ASP A 365 11.93 15.73 -11.87
N ASP A 366 12.90 16.63 -11.97
CA ASP A 366 13.60 17.22 -10.82
C ASP A 366 12.76 18.29 -10.07
N GLY A 367 11.43 18.21 -10.24
CA GLY A 367 10.45 19.15 -9.73
C GLY A 367 9.81 18.73 -8.40
N TRP A 368 9.03 19.66 -7.85
CA TRP A 368 8.19 19.41 -6.69
C TRP A 368 6.84 18.83 -7.12
N VAL A 369 6.48 17.70 -6.55
CA VAL A 369 5.15 17.09 -6.72
C VAL A 369 4.24 17.59 -5.61
N ARG A 370 3.22 18.34 -5.97
CA ARG A 370 2.19 18.82 -5.04
C ARG A 370 1.21 17.71 -4.74
N THR A 371 1.00 17.46 -3.46
CA THR A 371 -0.01 16.50 -2.98
C THR A 371 -1.33 17.20 -2.67
N THR A 372 -2.35 16.42 -2.34
CA THR A 372 -3.58 16.93 -1.72
C THR A 372 -3.52 16.87 -0.18
N ASP A 373 -2.41 16.40 0.39
CA ASP A 373 -2.27 16.30 1.84
C ASP A 373 -1.92 17.67 2.42
N VAL A 374 -2.61 18.03 3.49
CA VAL A 374 -2.30 19.20 4.32
C VAL A 374 -1.34 18.75 5.39
N ALA A 375 -0.24 19.46 5.54
CA ALA A 375 0.83 19.10 6.45
C ALA A 375 1.41 20.31 7.18
N ARG A 376 2.18 20.03 8.21
CA ARG A 376 3.03 20.95 8.94
C ARG A 376 4.41 20.30 9.10
N ILE A 377 5.47 21.08 8.93
CA ILE A 377 6.86 20.65 9.13
C ILE A 377 7.50 21.59 10.13
N ASP A 378 8.12 21.04 11.18
CA ASP A 378 8.81 21.86 12.18
C ASP A 378 10.25 22.19 11.78
N ALA A 379 10.92 23.00 12.60
CA ALA A 379 12.30 23.43 12.38
C ALA A 379 13.33 22.27 12.40
N ASP A 380 12.98 21.12 13.00
CA ASP A 380 13.81 19.92 13.01
C ASP A 380 13.54 19.00 11.81
N GLY A 381 12.60 19.36 10.92
CA GLY A 381 12.24 18.63 9.71
C GLY A 381 11.25 17.46 9.93
N PHE A 382 10.63 17.36 11.10
CA PHE A 382 9.56 16.40 11.33
C PHE A 382 8.25 16.89 10.72
N ALA A 383 7.56 15.99 10.01
CA ALA A 383 6.30 16.29 9.34
C ALA A 383 5.10 15.66 10.05
N TRP A 384 4.01 16.40 10.12
CA TRP A 384 2.69 15.91 10.53
C TRP A 384 1.71 16.07 9.39
N ILE A 385 0.99 15.00 9.07
CA ILE A 385 -0.12 15.05 8.11
C ILE A 385 -1.38 15.40 8.90
N VAL A 386 -1.95 16.54 8.59
CA VAL A 386 -3.14 17.10 9.28
C VAL A 386 -4.43 16.52 8.68
N GLY A 387 -4.41 16.27 7.37
CA GLY A 387 -5.55 15.75 6.64
C GLY A 387 -5.38 15.93 5.14
N ARG A 388 -6.49 15.90 4.40
CA ARG A 388 -6.48 16.10 2.95
C ARG A 388 -7.31 17.32 2.56
N ALA A 389 -6.78 18.16 1.71
CA ALA A 389 -7.45 19.37 1.23
C ALA A 389 -8.76 19.06 0.46
N ASP A 390 -8.77 17.93 -0.25
CA ASP A 390 -9.94 17.46 -1.01
C ASP A 390 -11.03 16.80 -0.13
N GLN A 391 -10.76 16.65 1.18
CA GLN A 391 -11.71 16.09 2.15
C GLN A 391 -12.15 17.10 3.23
N VAL A 392 -11.60 18.31 3.18
CA VAL A 392 -11.94 19.36 4.15
C VAL A 392 -13.43 19.69 4.06
N ILE A 393 -14.08 19.68 5.20
CA ILE A 393 -15.51 20.01 5.36
C ILE A 393 -15.61 21.50 5.68
N ILE A 394 -16.31 22.27 4.87
CA ILE A 394 -16.49 23.70 5.07
C ILE A 394 -17.80 23.96 5.81
N ARG A 395 -17.71 24.15 7.13
CA ARG A 395 -18.86 24.39 7.99
C ARG A 395 -18.98 25.84 8.38
N GLY A 396 -19.87 26.60 7.77
CA GLY A 396 -20.09 27.99 8.09
C GLY A 396 -18.85 28.86 7.99
N GLY A 397 -17.94 28.56 7.02
CA GLY A 397 -16.66 29.22 6.82
C GLY A 397 -15.49 28.62 7.60
N PHE A 398 -15.72 27.72 8.55
CA PHE A 398 -14.67 27.01 9.26
C PHE A 398 -14.23 25.76 8.49
N LYS A 399 -12.93 25.51 8.44
CA LYS A 399 -12.34 24.29 7.88
C LYS A 399 -12.35 23.18 8.96
N VAL A 400 -13.00 22.08 8.70
CA VAL A 400 -13.00 20.88 9.55
C VAL A 400 -12.28 19.77 8.82
N HIS A 401 -11.18 19.32 9.37
CA HIS A 401 -10.45 18.16 8.87
C HIS A 401 -11.07 16.87 9.44
N PRO A 402 -11.47 15.89 8.60
CA PRO A 402 -12.09 14.65 9.07
C PRO A 402 -11.21 13.81 10.00
N ASP A 403 -9.89 13.77 9.76
CA ASP A 403 -8.98 12.91 10.51
C ASP A 403 -8.88 13.25 12.01
N PRO A 404 -8.72 14.50 12.44
CA PRO A 404 -8.80 14.86 13.86
C PRO A 404 -10.10 14.42 14.53
N VAL A 405 -11.22 14.56 13.80
CA VAL A 405 -12.55 14.14 14.31
C VAL A 405 -12.61 12.63 14.45
N ARG A 406 -12.15 11.89 13.44
CA ARG A 406 -12.03 10.43 13.45
C ARG A 406 -11.19 9.95 14.65
N VAL A 407 -10.00 10.53 14.82
CA VAL A 407 -9.10 10.17 15.93
C VAL A 407 -9.74 10.43 17.28
N ALA A 408 -10.50 11.53 17.42
CA ALA A 408 -11.20 11.85 18.67
C ALA A 408 -12.29 10.81 19.00
N LEU A 409 -13.02 10.32 18.00
CA LEU A 409 -14.03 9.26 18.17
C LEU A 409 -13.39 7.90 18.49
N GLU A 410 -12.28 7.56 17.82
CA GLU A 410 -11.56 6.29 18.03
C GLU A 410 -10.86 6.20 19.40
N ARG A 411 -10.83 7.27 20.18
CA ARG A 411 -10.33 7.24 21.56
C ARG A 411 -11.30 6.63 22.56
N ASP A 412 -12.58 6.52 22.22
CA ASP A 412 -13.49 5.72 23.04
C ASP A 412 -13.06 4.25 22.95
N PRO A 413 -12.78 3.58 24.06
CA PRO A 413 -12.27 2.21 24.06
C PRO A 413 -13.23 1.21 23.41
N ARG A 414 -14.50 1.55 23.28
CA ARG A 414 -15.53 0.73 22.63
C ARG A 414 -15.50 0.84 21.11
N VAL A 415 -14.87 1.88 20.56
CA VAL A 415 -14.79 2.12 19.10
C VAL A 415 -13.59 1.37 18.51
N LEU A 416 -13.86 0.53 17.51
CA LEU A 416 -12.85 -0.16 16.73
C LEU A 416 -12.30 0.75 15.63
N ALA A 417 -13.19 1.41 14.91
CA ALA A 417 -12.85 2.31 13.81
C ALA A 417 -13.95 3.37 13.64
N ALA A 418 -13.56 4.52 13.07
CA ALA A 418 -14.50 5.57 12.71
C ALA A 418 -14.21 6.11 11.31
N ALA A 419 -15.21 6.69 10.67
CA ALA A 419 -15.06 7.47 9.45
C ALA A 419 -15.89 8.74 9.53
N VAL A 420 -15.35 9.84 8.99
CA VAL A 420 -15.97 11.15 9.03
C VAL A 420 -16.03 11.71 7.61
N VAL A 421 -17.20 12.22 7.23
CA VAL A 421 -17.42 12.82 5.91
C VAL A 421 -18.22 14.10 6.05
N GLY A 422 -18.16 14.97 5.04
CA GLY A 422 -19.05 16.10 4.91
C GLY A 422 -20.41 15.67 4.38
N ARG A 423 -21.48 16.18 4.98
CA ARG A 423 -22.85 16.17 4.44
C ARG A 423 -23.27 17.61 4.17
N ASP A 424 -23.90 17.84 3.04
CA ASP A 424 -24.41 19.17 2.67
C ASP A 424 -25.45 19.66 3.69
N ASP A 425 -25.37 20.93 4.06
CA ASP A 425 -26.27 21.61 4.98
C ASP A 425 -26.68 22.96 4.38
N PRO A 426 -28.00 23.24 4.27
CA PRO A 426 -28.50 24.46 3.61
C PRO A 426 -28.03 25.76 4.26
N ARG A 427 -27.69 25.73 5.54
CA ARG A 427 -27.30 26.93 6.32
C ARG A 427 -25.80 27.09 6.45
N LEU A 428 -25.08 25.97 6.58
CA LEU A 428 -23.66 25.97 6.93
C LEU A 428 -22.76 25.53 5.77
N GLY A 429 -23.33 25.26 4.59
CA GLY A 429 -22.64 24.69 3.46
C GLY A 429 -22.44 23.18 3.65
N GLN A 430 -21.61 22.79 4.59
CA GLN A 430 -21.41 21.40 5.00
C GLN A 430 -21.39 21.24 6.52
N VAL A 431 -21.66 20.04 6.98
CA VAL A 431 -21.50 19.64 8.38
C VAL A 431 -20.79 18.29 8.47
N PRO A 432 -19.91 18.06 9.46
CA PRO A 432 -19.31 16.77 9.68
C PRO A 432 -20.36 15.78 10.19
N VAL A 433 -20.35 14.58 9.61
CA VAL A 433 -21.11 13.40 10.06
C VAL A 433 -20.16 12.22 10.17
N ALA A 434 -20.47 11.28 11.04
CA ALA A 434 -19.56 10.16 11.32
C ALA A 434 -20.29 8.82 11.35
N VAL A 435 -19.57 7.76 10.99
CA VAL A 435 -19.94 6.38 11.27
C VAL A 435 -18.87 5.76 12.16
N VAL A 436 -19.29 4.89 13.08
CA VAL A 436 -18.38 4.16 13.97
C VAL A 436 -18.69 2.67 13.93
N GLU A 437 -17.64 1.87 13.98
CA GLU A 437 -17.68 0.42 14.16
C GLU A 437 -17.23 0.12 15.59
N LEU A 438 -18.00 -0.68 16.32
CA LEU A 438 -17.68 -1.03 17.71
C LEU A 438 -16.80 -2.28 17.77
N ARG A 439 -16.05 -2.39 18.85
CA ARG A 439 -15.31 -3.62 19.16
C ARG A 439 -16.24 -4.75 19.51
N ALA A 440 -15.87 -5.98 19.16
CA ALA A 440 -16.62 -7.17 19.56
C ALA A 440 -16.76 -7.21 21.10
N GLY A 441 -17.98 -7.43 21.57
CA GLY A 441 -18.28 -7.44 23.00
C GLY A 441 -18.35 -6.07 23.67
N ALA A 442 -18.18 -4.97 22.95
CA ALA A 442 -18.44 -3.65 23.48
C ALA A 442 -19.92 -3.50 23.84
N GLY A 443 -20.21 -2.88 24.97
CA GLY A 443 -21.59 -2.52 25.32
C GLY A 443 -22.17 -1.48 24.37
N PRO A 444 -23.49 -1.26 24.42
CA PRO A 444 -24.15 -0.26 23.56
C PRO A 444 -23.54 1.13 23.79
N VAL A 445 -23.42 1.87 22.71
CA VAL A 445 -22.88 3.24 22.68
C VAL A 445 -23.88 4.13 21.97
N THR A 446 -24.17 5.28 22.55
CA THR A 446 -25.01 6.29 21.92
C THR A 446 -24.18 7.35 21.18
N ALA A 447 -24.75 7.96 20.16
CA ALA A 447 -24.15 9.07 19.44
C ALA A 447 -23.78 10.25 20.37
N ASP A 448 -24.61 10.50 21.39
CA ASP A 448 -24.38 11.58 22.34
C ASP A 448 -23.21 11.31 23.28
N GLU A 449 -23.01 10.07 23.73
CA GLU A 449 -21.84 9.65 24.51
C GLU A 449 -20.54 9.84 23.71
N LEU A 450 -20.52 9.38 22.45
CA LEU A 450 -19.36 9.55 21.56
C LEU A 450 -19.06 11.02 21.28
N ARG A 451 -20.09 11.82 21.00
CA ARG A 451 -19.96 13.26 20.80
C ARG A 451 -19.46 13.95 22.06
N GLY A 452 -19.99 13.57 23.23
CA GLY A 452 -19.55 14.07 24.53
C GLY A 452 -18.08 13.76 24.80
N GLY A 453 -17.64 12.54 24.58
CA GLY A 453 -16.24 12.13 24.70
C GLY A 453 -15.29 12.88 23.75
N ALA A 454 -15.72 13.12 22.52
CA ALA A 454 -14.95 13.86 21.54
C ALA A 454 -14.88 15.37 21.85
N SER A 455 -15.87 15.95 22.53
CA SER A 455 -15.97 17.38 22.83
C SER A 455 -14.84 17.91 23.70
N ALA A 456 -14.16 17.06 24.46
CA ALA A 456 -12.99 17.45 25.25
C ALA A 456 -11.74 17.80 24.39
N ARG A 457 -11.78 17.48 23.08
CA ARG A 457 -10.62 17.60 22.17
C ARG A 457 -10.92 18.33 20.88
N LEU A 458 -12.21 18.51 20.57
CA LEU A 458 -12.67 19.12 19.33
C LEU A 458 -13.37 20.45 19.63
N ALA A 459 -13.19 21.41 18.76
CA ALA A 459 -13.97 22.62 18.77
C ALA A 459 -15.44 22.30 18.44
N ARG A 460 -16.37 23.12 18.91
CA ARG A 460 -17.81 22.90 18.72
C ARG A 460 -18.21 22.73 17.25
N TYR A 461 -17.54 23.43 16.34
CA TYR A 461 -17.82 23.35 14.91
C TYR A 461 -17.27 22.06 14.27
N GLU A 462 -16.31 21.37 14.90
CA GLU A 462 -15.75 20.10 14.44
C GLU A 462 -16.58 18.90 14.87
N LEU A 463 -17.42 19.04 15.91
CA LEU A 463 -18.23 17.94 16.41
C LEU A 463 -19.21 17.46 15.35
N PRO A 464 -19.29 16.13 15.11
CA PRO A 464 -20.24 15.54 14.17
C PRO A 464 -21.69 15.87 14.56
N THR A 465 -22.47 16.30 13.59
CA THR A 465 -23.91 16.58 13.79
C THR A 465 -24.72 15.29 13.92
N GLU A 466 -24.21 14.22 13.27
CA GLU A 466 -24.82 12.89 13.31
C GLU A 466 -23.72 11.83 13.41
N ILE A 467 -23.98 10.79 14.19
CA ILE A 467 -23.08 9.63 14.32
C ILE A 467 -23.95 8.38 14.21
N LEU A 468 -23.63 7.54 13.20
CA LEU A 468 -24.23 6.22 13.03
C LEU A 468 -23.30 5.16 13.61
N VAL A 469 -23.88 4.20 14.31
CA VAL A 469 -23.17 3.01 14.80
C VAL A 469 -23.48 1.85 13.86
N LEU A 470 -22.46 1.22 13.31
CA LEU A 470 -22.58 0.10 12.38
C LEU A 470 -21.85 -1.11 12.96
N ASP A 471 -22.30 -2.32 12.59
CA ASP A 471 -21.59 -3.56 12.92
C ASP A 471 -20.23 -3.63 12.24
N THR A 472 -20.14 -3.11 11.00
CA THR A 472 -18.91 -3.06 10.21
C THR A 472 -18.93 -1.83 9.31
N LEU A 473 -17.81 -1.10 9.26
CA LEU A 473 -17.67 0.02 8.33
C LEU A 473 -17.59 -0.46 6.87
N PRO A 474 -18.22 0.26 5.93
CA PRO A 474 -17.98 0.02 4.51
C PRO A 474 -16.49 0.11 4.19
N ARG A 475 -15.95 -0.92 3.53
CA ARG A 475 -14.52 -0.96 3.18
C ARG A 475 -14.34 -1.19 1.69
N THR A 476 -13.32 -0.56 1.15
CA THR A 476 -12.83 -0.88 -0.18
C THR A 476 -12.20 -2.27 -0.16
N PRO A 477 -11.99 -2.90 -1.31
CA PRO A 477 -11.30 -4.19 -1.41
C PRO A 477 -9.86 -4.17 -0.86
N SER A 478 -9.27 -2.97 -0.76
CA SER A 478 -7.97 -2.77 -0.10
C SER A 478 -8.05 -2.75 1.43
N GLY A 479 -9.23 -2.94 2.01
CA GLY A 479 -9.48 -2.86 3.45
C GLY A 479 -9.56 -1.44 4.01
N LYS A 480 -9.39 -0.41 3.17
CA LYS A 480 -9.59 0.99 3.57
C LYS A 480 -11.08 1.30 3.68
N VAL A 481 -11.44 2.24 4.53
CA VAL A 481 -12.83 2.70 4.61
C VAL A 481 -13.27 3.31 3.27
N ASP A 482 -14.42 2.89 2.77
CA ASP A 482 -15.05 3.44 1.56
C ASP A 482 -15.84 4.70 1.92
N LEU A 483 -15.21 5.87 1.78
CA LEU A 483 -15.84 7.15 2.12
C LEU A 483 -17.02 7.49 1.19
N GLY A 484 -17.05 6.93 -0.03
CA GLY A 484 -18.19 7.07 -0.93
C GLY A 484 -19.42 6.36 -0.38
N ALA A 485 -19.27 5.10 0.03
CA ALA A 485 -20.30 4.32 0.67
C ALA A 485 -20.73 4.95 2.02
N VAL A 486 -19.79 5.49 2.79
CA VAL A 486 -20.09 6.23 4.02
C VAL A 486 -20.95 7.47 3.75
N ARG A 487 -20.62 8.27 2.72
CA ARG A 487 -21.45 9.43 2.34
C ARG A 487 -22.87 9.04 1.95
N ALA A 488 -23.01 7.91 1.24
CA ALA A 488 -24.32 7.41 0.82
C ALA A 488 -25.25 7.07 2.00
N LEU A 489 -24.71 6.71 3.18
CA LEU A 489 -25.49 6.46 4.39
C LEU A 489 -26.17 7.72 4.94
N PHE A 490 -25.67 8.91 4.60
CA PHE A 490 -26.18 10.20 5.05
C PHE A 490 -26.87 11.00 3.94
N ALA A 491 -26.94 10.44 2.72
CA ALA A 491 -27.73 11.04 1.66
C ALA A 491 -29.23 10.98 2.07
N ALA A 492 -29.93 12.11 1.98
CA ALA A 492 -31.36 12.12 2.19
C ALA A 492 -32.03 11.19 1.15
N PRO A 493 -33.09 10.45 1.55
CA PRO A 493 -33.86 9.62 0.62
C PRO A 493 -34.51 10.45 -0.49
#